data_62d2c9cbe06069a6aebf53c3918ca37b
#
_entry.id   62d2c9cbe06069a6aebf53c3918ca37b
#
_cell.length_a   1.000
_cell.length_b   1.000
_cell.length_c   1.000
_cell.angle_alpha   90.00
_cell.angle_beta   90.00
_cell.angle_gamma   90.00
#
_symmetry.space_group_name_H-M   'P 1'
#
loop_
_entity.id
_entity.type
_entity.pdbx_description
1 polymer ?
#
loop_
_entity_poly.entity_id
_entity_poly.type
_entity_poly.pdbx_seq_one_letter_code
_entity_poly.pdbx_strand_id
1 'polypeptide(L)'
;TNRLEISADRGKVVMENGKITFWRSRSSVSEFSKMYKGGFGSPEVWECDIPPAKDLGSHRGVINNWCDAILNGNELLAPGIEGIKGVELANAMLLSSWTDDWVNLPVDQDLYYEKLQEKVQNSTSAKE
;
A
#
# COMPACT_ATOMS: atom_id res chain seq x y z
N THR A 1 -6.05 -9.60 12.63
CA THR A 1 -5.76 -10.50 11.49
C THR A 1 -4.69 -9.86 10.60
N ASN A 2 -3.59 -10.56 10.35
CA ASN A 2 -2.59 -10.08 9.39
C ASN A 2 -3.05 -10.48 7.97
N ARG A 3 -3.81 -9.59 7.36
CA ARG A 3 -4.41 -9.78 6.03
C ARG A 3 -4.24 -8.51 5.19
N LEU A 4 -3.76 -8.68 3.97
CA LEU A 4 -3.76 -7.67 2.91
C LEU A 4 -4.62 -8.19 1.76
N GLU A 5 -5.59 -7.39 1.33
CA GLU A 5 -6.41 -7.67 0.16
C GLU A 5 -6.32 -6.50 -0.81
N ILE A 6 -6.00 -6.80 -2.06
CA ILE A 6 -5.95 -5.82 -3.15
C ILE A 6 -6.91 -6.31 -4.23
N SER A 7 -7.99 -5.58 -4.44
CA SER A 7 -8.96 -5.83 -5.50
C SER A 7 -8.75 -4.86 -6.66
N ALA A 8 -8.76 -5.39 -7.86
CA ALA A 8 -8.57 -4.65 -9.11
C ALA A 8 -9.54 -5.14 -10.18
N ASP A 9 -9.63 -4.41 -11.28
CA ASP A 9 -10.58 -4.70 -12.37
C ASP A 9 -10.39 -6.07 -13.03
N ARG A 10 -9.18 -6.63 -12.97
CA ARG A 10 -8.86 -7.94 -13.59
C ARG A 10 -8.51 -9.03 -12.58
N GLY A 11 -8.81 -8.82 -11.32
CA GLY A 11 -8.57 -9.85 -10.30
C GLY A 11 -8.38 -9.30 -8.90
N LYS A 12 -8.07 -10.21 -8.01
CA LYS A 12 -7.87 -9.93 -6.59
C LYS A 12 -6.68 -10.72 -6.06
N VAL A 13 -5.86 -10.10 -5.22
CA VAL A 13 -4.80 -10.77 -4.47
C VAL A 13 -5.12 -10.69 -2.99
N VAL A 14 -5.02 -11.79 -2.29
CA VAL A 14 -5.12 -11.86 -0.84
C VAL A 14 -3.86 -12.48 -0.27
N MET A 15 -3.25 -11.78 0.66
CA MET A 15 -2.18 -12.31 1.50
C MET A 15 -2.72 -12.47 2.91
N GLU A 16 -2.71 -13.69 3.42
CA GLU A 16 -3.18 -14.00 4.76
C GLU A 16 -2.43 -15.21 5.31
N ASN A 17 -2.00 -15.14 6.57
CA ASN A 17 -1.30 -16.23 7.26
C ASN A 17 -0.10 -16.80 6.45
N GLY A 18 0.64 -15.95 5.76
CA GLY A 18 1.80 -16.34 4.95
C GLY A 18 1.45 -17.04 3.64
N LYS A 19 0.18 -17.09 3.26
CA LYS A 19 -0.27 -17.55 1.95
C LYS A 19 -0.63 -16.36 1.07
N ILE A 20 -0.39 -16.51 -0.22
CA ILE A 20 -0.82 -15.55 -1.24
C ILE A 20 -1.72 -16.30 -2.21
N THR A 21 -2.97 -15.86 -2.32
CA THR A 21 -3.91 -16.39 -3.30
C THR A 21 -4.29 -15.30 -4.29
N PHE A 22 -4.21 -15.61 -5.56
CA PHE A 22 -4.56 -14.72 -6.66
C PHE A 22 -5.77 -15.24 -7.43
N TRP A 23 -6.82 -14.45 -7.49
CA TRP A 23 -7.98 -14.68 -8.35
C TRP A 23 -7.85 -13.79 -9.58
N ARG A 24 -7.64 -14.39 -10.74
CA ARG A 24 -7.59 -13.68 -12.02
C ARG A 24 -8.92 -13.80 -12.75
N SER A 25 -9.56 -12.66 -13.01
CA SER A 25 -10.77 -12.61 -13.81
C SER A 25 -10.46 -12.84 -15.30
N ARG A 26 -11.28 -13.65 -15.98
CA ARG A 26 -11.14 -13.91 -17.43
C ARG A 26 -11.47 -12.67 -18.27
N SER A 27 -12.45 -11.89 -17.83
CA SER A 27 -12.77 -10.57 -18.38
C SER A 27 -12.64 -9.51 -17.29
N SER A 28 -12.54 -8.24 -17.67
CA SER A 28 -12.56 -7.16 -16.68
C SER A 28 -13.92 -7.10 -15.98
N VAL A 29 -13.92 -6.80 -14.68
CA VAL A 29 -15.16 -6.66 -13.91
C VAL A 29 -16.01 -5.53 -14.47
N SER A 30 -15.39 -4.42 -14.88
CA SER A 30 -16.07 -3.27 -15.50
C SER A 30 -16.72 -3.62 -16.84
N GLU A 31 -16.06 -4.40 -17.70
CA GLU A 31 -16.63 -4.87 -18.95
C GLU A 31 -17.77 -5.84 -18.71
N PHE A 32 -17.58 -6.80 -17.81
CA PHE A 32 -18.61 -7.75 -17.43
C PHE A 32 -19.86 -7.03 -16.91
N SER A 33 -19.70 -6.07 -16.01
CA SER A 33 -20.83 -5.31 -15.42
C SER A 33 -21.62 -4.52 -16.45
N LYS A 34 -20.98 -4.03 -17.52
CA LYS A 34 -21.68 -3.33 -18.61
C LYS A 34 -22.50 -4.28 -19.50
N MET A 35 -22.01 -5.50 -19.70
CA MET A 35 -22.60 -6.46 -20.63
C MET A 35 -23.61 -7.41 -19.96
N TYR A 36 -23.42 -7.69 -18.68
CA TYR A 36 -24.26 -8.62 -17.93
C TYR A 36 -25.64 -8.03 -17.65
N LYS A 37 -26.69 -8.74 -18.10
CA LYS A 37 -28.09 -8.32 -17.95
C LYS A 37 -28.85 -9.10 -16.87
N GLY A 38 -28.20 -10.05 -16.19
CA GLY A 38 -28.78 -10.78 -15.07
C GLY A 38 -28.82 -9.96 -13.78
N GLY A 39 -29.38 -10.52 -12.72
CA GLY A 39 -29.44 -9.86 -11.40
C GLY A 39 -28.08 -9.82 -10.71
N PHE A 40 -27.62 -10.96 -10.21
CA PHE A 40 -26.32 -11.09 -9.56
C PHE A 40 -25.42 -12.00 -10.41
N GLY A 41 -24.20 -11.53 -10.67
CA GLY A 41 -23.22 -12.30 -11.43
C GLY A 41 -21.82 -11.74 -11.27
N SER A 42 -20.83 -12.57 -11.55
CA SER A 42 -19.41 -12.21 -11.56
C SER A 42 -18.73 -12.86 -12.77
N PRO A 43 -17.65 -12.29 -13.28
CA PRO A 43 -16.85 -12.95 -14.32
C PRO A 43 -16.25 -14.25 -13.77
N GLU A 44 -16.01 -15.20 -14.66
CA GLU A 44 -15.24 -16.41 -14.29
C GLU A 44 -13.85 -16.03 -13.85
N VAL A 45 -13.37 -16.73 -12.83
CA VAL A 45 -12.04 -16.49 -12.24
C VAL A 45 -11.21 -17.77 -12.25
N TRP A 46 -9.91 -17.60 -12.37
CA TRP A 46 -8.93 -18.63 -12.00
C TRP A 46 -8.42 -18.32 -10.61
N GLU A 47 -8.35 -19.34 -9.78
CA GLU A 47 -7.73 -19.26 -8.45
C GLU A 47 -6.34 -19.91 -8.52
N CYS A 48 -5.33 -19.17 -8.09
CA CYS A 48 -3.94 -19.60 -8.10
C CYS A 48 -3.31 -19.34 -6.74
N ASP A 49 -2.76 -20.38 -6.13
CA ASP A 49 -1.90 -20.22 -4.97
C ASP A 49 -0.49 -19.84 -5.42
N ILE A 50 0.02 -18.74 -4.88
CA ILE A 50 1.37 -18.24 -5.17
C ILE A 50 2.26 -18.59 -3.97
N PRO A 51 3.26 -19.47 -4.14
CA PRO A 51 4.18 -19.75 -3.04
C PRO A 51 4.98 -18.50 -2.71
N PRO A 52 5.00 -18.06 -1.44
CA PRO A 52 5.83 -16.93 -1.05
C PRO A 52 7.30 -17.25 -1.24
N ALA A 53 8.07 -16.29 -1.72
CA ALA A 53 9.52 -16.42 -1.81
C ALA A 53 10.12 -16.54 -0.40
N LYS A 54 10.98 -17.55 -0.20
CA LYS A 54 11.45 -17.96 1.12
C LYS A 54 12.23 -16.90 1.91
N ASP A 55 12.81 -15.88 1.27
CA ASP A 55 13.73 -14.94 1.94
C ASP A 55 13.59 -13.46 1.55
N LEU A 56 12.67 -13.09 0.66
CA LEU A 56 12.59 -11.72 0.12
C LEU A 56 11.86 -10.70 1.01
N GLY A 57 11.26 -11.09 2.13
CA GLY A 57 10.44 -10.21 2.97
C GLY A 57 10.94 -10.03 4.40
N SER A 58 12.13 -10.53 4.74
CA SER A 58 12.67 -10.39 6.09
C SER A 58 13.66 -9.23 6.19
N HIS A 59 13.79 -8.63 7.37
CA HIS A 59 14.86 -7.65 7.64
C HIS A 59 16.24 -8.15 7.22
N ARG A 60 16.50 -9.46 7.41
CA ARG A 60 17.75 -10.10 6.98
C ARG A 60 17.93 -10.04 5.46
N GLY A 61 16.86 -10.27 4.69
CA GLY A 61 16.89 -10.19 3.22
C GLY A 61 17.22 -8.78 2.75
N VAL A 62 16.61 -7.76 3.34
CA VAL A 62 16.88 -6.35 3.01
C VAL A 62 18.33 -5.96 3.35
N ILE A 63 18.83 -6.35 4.53
CA ILE A 63 20.22 -6.07 4.94
C ILE A 63 21.23 -6.76 4.02
N ASN A 64 20.99 -8.04 3.69
CA ASN A 64 21.87 -8.77 2.77
C ASN A 64 21.90 -8.12 1.38
N ASN A 65 20.74 -7.73 0.84
CA ASN A 65 20.67 -7.01 -0.43
C ASN A 65 21.39 -5.66 -0.37
N TRP A 66 21.26 -4.92 0.73
CA TRP A 66 21.98 -3.66 0.92
C TRP A 66 23.50 -3.86 0.93
N CYS A 67 24.00 -4.86 1.66
CA CYS A 67 25.42 -5.23 1.64
C CYS A 67 25.88 -5.64 0.24
N ASP A 68 25.09 -6.43 -0.47
CA ASP A 68 25.39 -6.88 -1.82
C ASP A 68 25.39 -5.72 -2.82
N ALA A 69 24.50 -4.75 -2.68
CA ALA A 69 24.50 -3.53 -3.47
C ALA A 69 25.80 -2.72 -3.29
N ILE A 70 26.31 -2.63 -2.05
CA ILE A 70 27.57 -1.93 -1.77
C ILE A 70 28.79 -2.68 -2.35
N LEU A 71 28.81 -4.01 -2.18
CA LEU A 71 29.97 -4.81 -2.55
C LEU A 71 30.03 -5.12 -4.04
N ASN A 72 28.91 -5.33 -4.68
CA ASN A 72 28.80 -5.86 -6.03
C ASN A 72 28.07 -4.92 -7.00
N GLY A 73 27.53 -3.80 -6.52
CA GLY A 73 26.81 -2.82 -7.36
C GLY A 73 25.42 -3.29 -7.81
N ASN A 74 24.83 -4.27 -7.13
CA ASN A 74 23.50 -4.76 -7.46
C ASN A 74 22.41 -3.74 -7.06
N GLU A 75 21.23 -3.84 -7.68
CA GLU A 75 20.11 -2.96 -7.38
C GLU A 75 19.60 -3.17 -5.96
N LEU A 76 19.18 -2.07 -5.32
CA LEU A 76 18.53 -2.12 -4.02
C LEU A 76 17.09 -2.58 -4.18
N LEU A 77 16.69 -3.59 -3.38
CA LEU A 77 15.31 -4.04 -3.27
C LEU A 77 14.39 -2.96 -2.69
N ALA A 78 14.92 -2.15 -1.77
CA ALA A 78 14.21 -1.08 -1.09
C ALA A 78 15.09 0.17 -1.00
N PRO A 79 15.19 0.96 -2.08
CA PRO A 79 15.95 2.20 -2.06
C PRO A 79 15.32 3.20 -1.09
N GLY A 80 16.15 3.92 -0.33
CA GLY A 80 15.69 4.87 0.69
C GLY A 80 14.76 5.95 0.16
N ILE A 81 14.90 6.33 -1.10
CA ILE A 81 14.01 7.31 -1.75
C ILE A 81 12.53 6.85 -1.79
N GLU A 82 12.27 5.56 -1.81
CA GLU A 82 10.89 5.05 -1.78
C GLU A 82 10.22 5.23 -0.42
N GLY A 83 11.00 5.40 0.65
CA GLY A 83 10.48 5.71 1.98
C GLY A 83 9.69 7.01 2.03
N ILE A 84 10.01 7.97 1.16
CA ILE A 84 9.30 9.25 1.04
C ILE A 84 7.81 9.02 0.75
N LYS A 85 7.48 8.04 -0.10
CA LYS A 85 6.08 7.71 -0.46
C LYS A 85 5.26 7.27 0.76
N GLY A 86 5.87 6.50 1.66
CA GLY A 86 5.22 6.09 2.90
C GLY A 86 4.98 7.24 3.87
N VAL A 87 5.96 8.14 4.01
CA VAL A 87 5.83 9.35 4.84
C VAL A 87 4.77 10.29 4.26
N GLU A 88 4.80 10.51 2.96
CA GLU A 88 3.82 11.36 2.27
C GLU A 88 2.40 10.84 2.45
N LEU A 89 2.18 9.54 2.28
CA LEU A 89 0.87 8.92 2.51
C LEU A 89 0.41 9.07 3.97
N ALA A 90 1.31 8.87 4.94
CA ALA A 90 1.00 9.06 6.35
C ALA A 90 0.63 10.53 6.65
N ASN A 91 1.38 11.48 6.10
CA ASN A 91 1.09 12.90 6.24
C ASN A 91 -0.25 13.30 5.60
N ALA A 92 -0.58 12.72 4.43
CA ALA A 92 -1.87 12.93 3.79
C ALA A 92 -3.03 12.44 4.66
N MET A 93 -2.89 11.25 5.26
CA MET A 93 -3.91 10.70 6.18
C MET A 93 -4.10 11.59 7.41
N LEU A 94 -3.01 12.07 8.00
CA LEU A 94 -3.07 12.99 9.14
C LEU A 94 -3.75 14.31 8.75
N LEU A 95 -3.33 14.91 7.65
CA LEU A 95 -3.91 16.16 7.17
C LEU A 95 -5.40 16.02 6.89
N SER A 96 -5.81 14.96 6.19
CA SER A 96 -7.22 14.64 5.94
C SER A 96 -8.02 14.52 7.25
N SER A 97 -7.45 13.85 8.25
CA SER A 97 -8.07 13.72 9.58
C SER A 97 -8.19 15.06 10.33
N TRP A 98 -7.26 16.00 10.09
CA TRP A 98 -7.27 17.31 10.77
C TRP A 98 -8.19 18.32 10.10
N THR A 99 -8.36 18.20 8.77
CA THR A 99 -9.19 19.10 7.96
C THR A 99 -10.60 18.56 7.71
N ASP A 100 -10.83 17.26 7.98
CA ASP A 100 -12.06 16.53 7.65
C ASP A 100 -12.42 16.63 6.15
N ASP A 101 -11.39 16.59 5.31
CA ASP A 101 -11.52 16.75 3.85
C ASP A 101 -10.55 15.84 3.09
N TRP A 102 -10.75 15.75 1.78
CA TRP A 102 -9.87 15.04 0.86
C TRP A 102 -8.53 15.76 0.71
N VAL A 103 -7.46 15.01 0.69
CA VAL A 103 -6.11 15.51 0.45
C VAL A 103 -5.57 14.96 -0.86
N ASN A 104 -5.16 15.85 -1.76
CA ASN A 104 -4.49 15.47 -3.00
C ASN A 104 -3.01 15.16 -2.74
N LEU A 105 -2.46 14.23 -3.53
CA LEU A 105 -1.03 13.97 -3.56
C LEU A 105 -0.41 14.63 -4.81
N PRO A 106 0.80 15.19 -4.71
CA PRO A 106 1.61 15.33 -3.48
C PRO A 106 0.95 16.25 -2.44
N VAL A 107 1.25 15.98 -1.17
CA VAL A 107 0.70 16.78 -0.05
C VAL A 107 1.23 18.22 -0.11
N ASP A 108 0.34 19.18 0.07
CA ASP A 108 0.74 20.58 0.29
C ASP A 108 1.53 20.69 1.60
N GLN A 109 2.84 20.91 1.47
CA GLN A 109 3.77 20.90 2.59
C GLN A 109 3.56 22.08 3.53
N ASP A 110 3.17 23.24 2.99
CA ASP A 110 2.96 24.45 3.78
C ASP A 110 1.68 24.30 4.61
N LEU A 111 0.60 23.84 3.99
CA LEU A 111 -0.65 23.54 4.68
C LEU A 111 -0.45 22.45 5.76
N TYR A 112 0.28 21.38 5.44
CA TYR A 112 0.57 20.34 6.41
C TYR A 112 1.34 20.88 7.60
N TYR A 113 2.37 21.71 7.35
CA TYR A 113 3.19 22.30 8.40
C TYR A 113 2.38 23.24 9.29
N GLU A 114 1.52 24.10 8.71
CA GLU A 114 0.62 24.98 9.45
C GLU A 114 -0.27 24.17 10.40
N LYS A 115 -0.95 23.15 9.90
CA LYS A 115 -1.84 22.30 10.70
C LYS A 115 -1.11 21.50 11.77
N LEU A 116 0.11 21.05 11.47
CA LEU A 116 0.96 20.40 12.47
C LEU A 116 1.32 21.37 13.60
N GLN A 117 1.69 22.61 13.29
CA GLN A 117 2.00 23.63 14.30
C GLN A 117 0.78 23.97 15.18
N GLU A 118 -0.41 24.09 14.60
CA GLU A 118 -1.65 24.24 15.35
C GLU A 118 -1.85 23.09 16.36
N LYS A 119 -1.62 21.83 15.94
CA LYS A 119 -1.74 20.66 16.82
C LYS A 119 -0.70 20.64 17.93
N VAL A 120 0.54 21.01 17.62
CA VAL A 120 1.62 21.11 18.61
C VAL A 120 1.33 22.16 19.67
N GLN A 121 0.85 23.35 19.26
CA GLN A 121 0.52 24.42 20.18
C GLN A 121 -0.67 24.10 21.09
N ASN A 122 -1.65 23.36 20.57
CA ASN A 122 -2.85 22.96 21.30
C ASN A 122 -2.69 21.62 22.03
N SER A 123 -1.51 20.99 21.96
CA SER A 123 -1.24 19.75 22.67
C SER A 123 -1.24 19.97 24.17
N THR A 124 -2.07 19.20 24.87
CA THR A 124 -2.10 19.13 26.34
C THR A 124 -1.13 18.09 26.89
N SER A 125 -0.39 17.41 26.04
CA SER A 125 0.63 16.45 26.45
C SER A 125 1.71 17.20 27.22
N ALA A 126 1.83 16.89 28.49
CA ALA A 126 2.60 17.64 29.47
C ALA A 126 4.03 17.93 28.98
N LYS A 127 4.39 19.18 29.09
CA LYS A 127 5.78 19.59 29.19
C LYS A 127 6.23 19.21 30.60
N GLU A 128 6.48 17.91 30.81
CA GLU A 128 7.27 17.43 31.95
C GLU A 128 8.76 17.44 31.61
#